data_8b11e62931dad198c53fde33e052d549
#
_entry.id   8b11e62931dad198c53fde33e052d549
#
_cell.length_a   1.000
_cell.length_b   1.000
_cell.length_c   1.000
_cell.angle_alpha   90.00
_cell.angle_beta   90.00
_cell.angle_gamma   90.00
#
_symmetry.space_group_name_H-M   'P 1'
#
loop_
_entity.id
_entity.type
_entity.pdbx_description
1 polymer ?
#
loop_
_entity_poly.entity_id
_entity_poly.type
_entity_poly.pdbx_seq_one_letter_code
_entity_poly.pdbx_strand_id
1 'polypeptide(L)'
;MKIDVHRAIGALLVQLSLILAFLPSAKPTLAATRDPVRGQHGMVASNNEIASQVGIDVLKRGGNAVDAAIAVGLALAVVFPYAGNIGGGGFMLIRKKDGTSTAIDYREMAPKAAHRNVYLDEKGELIKGEGGSIVGYRSAGVPGTLAGFDLALKKYGSGKLKWADLVRPARMLAQNGFAVPYSYVRSIEGYKKDLSKYEDSNRIFLNGGKLFKEGDRLVQPDLAQTLGRIEQVGAQEFYTGRTAQLIAADMKAHNGLITLEDLKNYVAKERVPVRGTYRGYEILSMPPPSSGGAIMVEILNILEAYDLRSMGSNSAEKYHLVTEAMRRAFADRAEFMGDADFADVPVKTLIDKKYAEKRRASIDLNRATASTEIGHGQITGGEPSETTHFTVVDADGNVVSNTYTINNGFGSAVTVKGAGFLLNDEMDDFAAQPGKPNMFGLIQGERNAVQAAKRPLSAMTPTIVLRKDGTPWFAVGAAGGPRIISAVLQTVINVIDHDMNIQQALDSPRVHHQWMPDELLIEPYGLSPDTRKILESYGQKIASKPTNIANGTAIMIDEKGIRLGAVDSRGAGGAVGY
;
A
#
# COMPACT_ATOMS: atom_id res chain seq x y z
N MET A 1 -61.56 -47.05 -18.79
CA MET A 1 -60.14 -46.87 -18.32
C MET A 1 -59.98 -45.44 -17.83
N LYS A 2 -60.17 -45.14 -16.53
CA LYS A 2 -59.98 -43.79 -15.96
C LYS A 2 -58.53 -43.67 -15.56
N ILE A 3 -57.81 -42.87 -16.29
CA ILE A 3 -56.43 -42.55 -15.96
C ILE A 3 -56.43 -41.63 -14.73
N ASP A 4 -55.73 -42.02 -13.67
CA ASP A 4 -55.73 -41.33 -12.38
C ASP A 4 -54.83 -40.08 -12.51
N VAL A 5 -55.46 -38.98 -12.92
CA VAL A 5 -54.83 -37.69 -13.23
C VAL A 5 -54.03 -37.12 -12.02
N HIS A 6 -54.45 -37.45 -10.80
CA HIS A 6 -53.75 -36.97 -9.58
C HIS A 6 -52.40 -37.64 -9.37
N ARG A 7 -52.21 -38.92 -9.77
CA ARG A 7 -50.90 -39.59 -9.71
C ARG A 7 -49.93 -39.09 -10.77
N ALA A 8 -50.44 -38.71 -11.94
CA ALA A 8 -49.59 -38.15 -13.01
C ALA A 8 -49.08 -36.73 -12.67
N ILE A 9 -49.93 -35.89 -12.04
CA ILE A 9 -49.54 -34.54 -11.60
C ILE A 9 -48.54 -34.61 -10.44
N GLY A 10 -48.73 -35.54 -9.48
CA GLY A 10 -47.77 -35.74 -8.38
C GLY A 10 -46.39 -36.19 -8.86
N ALA A 11 -46.34 -37.12 -9.83
CA ALA A 11 -45.08 -37.57 -10.40
C ALA A 11 -44.36 -36.46 -11.20
N LEU A 12 -45.10 -35.61 -11.92
CA LEU A 12 -44.55 -34.48 -12.66
C LEU A 12 -43.98 -33.39 -11.75
N LEU A 13 -44.65 -33.09 -10.62
CA LEU A 13 -44.18 -32.13 -9.61
C LEU A 13 -42.91 -32.62 -8.89
N VAL A 14 -42.83 -33.93 -8.59
CA VAL A 14 -41.62 -34.51 -7.99
C VAL A 14 -40.44 -34.50 -8.98
N GLN A 15 -40.66 -34.78 -10.25
CA GLN A 15 -39.62 -34.68 -11.27
C GLN A 15 -39.18 -33.24 -11.52
N LEU A 16 -40.07 -32.26 -11.51
CA LEU A 16 -39.74 -30.85 -11.63
C LEU A 16 -38.93 -30.34 -10.42
N SER A 17 -39.26 -30.80 -9.21
CA SER A 17 -38.51 -30.46 -7.99
C SER A 17 -37.11 -31.09 -7.97
N LEU A 18 -36.94 -32.30 -8.52
CA LEU A 18 -35.62 -32.93 -8.66
C LEU A 18 -34.75 -32.26 -9.73
N ILE A 19 -35.35 -31.76 -10.81
CA ILE A 19 -34.60 -31.02 -11.86
C ILE A 19 -34.15 -29.65 -11.35
N LEU A 20 -34.97 -28.96 -10.53
CA LEU A 20 -34.57 -27.70 -9.91
C LEU A 20 -33.45 -27.86 -8.85
N ALA A 21 -33.35 -29.04 -8.19
CA ALA A 21 -32.29 -29.31 -7.21
C ALA A 21 -30.91 -29.62 -7.83
N PHE A 22 -30.87 -29.90 -9.13
CA PHE A 22 -29.64 -30.19 -9.89
C PHE A 22 -29.23 -29.09 -10.86
N LEU A 23 -29.89 -27.93 -10.88
CA LEU A 23 -29.37 -26.78 -11.59
C LEU A 23 -28.11 -26.32 -10.84
N PRO A 24 -26.90 -26.44 -11.42
CA PRO A 24 -25.73 -25.82 -10.80
C PRO A 24 -26.09 -24.33 -10.64
N SER A 25 -26.00 -23.82 -9.42
CA SER A 25 -26.13 -22.38 -9.18
C SER A 25 -25.13 -21.71 -10.11
N ALA A 26 -25.62 -21.15 -11.21
CA ALA A 26 -24.78 -20.35 -12.10
C ALA A 26 -24.19 -19.24 -11.24
N LYS A 27 -22.92 -19.35 -10.92
CA LYS A 27 -22.21 -18.23 -10.30
C LYS A 27 -22.39 -17.04 -11.26
N PRO A 28 -22.83 -15.89 -10.76
CA PRO A 28 -22.97 -14.73 -11.63
C PRO A 28 -21.64 -14.51 -12.33
N THR A 29 -21.63 -14.50 -13.66
CA THR A 29 -20.51 -14.09 -14.48
C THR A 29 -20.29 -12.60 -14.21
N LEU A 30 -19.42 -12.31 -13.27
CA LEU A 30 -18.98 -10.94 -13.01
C LEU A 30 -18.17 -10.41 -14.19
N ALA A 31 -18.08 -9.08 -14.30
CA ALA A 31 -17.45 -8.36 -15.42
C ALA A 31 -16.17 -9.03 -15.95
N ALA A 32 -15.96 -8.96 -17.27
CA ALA A 32 -14.82 -9.57 -17.94
C ALA A 32 -13.50 -9.05 -17.36
N THR A 33 -12.88 -9.82 -16.48
CA THR A 33 -11.52 -9.63 -15.99
C THR A 33 -10.70 -10.85 -16.37
N ARG A 34 -9.37 -10.71 -16.43
CA ARG A 34 -8.49 -11.86 -16.60
C ARG A 34 -8.59 -12.80 -15.39
N ASP A 35 -8.28 -14.06 -15.59
CA ASP A 35 -8.10 -14.99 -14.49
C ASP A 35 -6.85 -14.65 -13.67
N PRO A 36 -6.85 -14.90 -12.35
CA PRO A 36 -5.65 -14.76 -11.55
C PRO A 36 -4.60 -15.81 -11.97
N VAL A 37 -3.33 -15.43 -11.87
CA VAL A 37 -2.20 -16.34 -12.13
C VAL A 37 -2.19 -17.45 -11.08
N ARG A 38 -1.95 -18.69 -11.49
CA ARG A 38 -2.00 -19.86 -10.61
C ARG A 38 -0.59 -20.39 -10.31
N GLY A 39 -0.33 -20.75 -9.05
CA GLY A 39 0.90 -21.39 -8.59
C GLY A 39 0.62 -22.49 -7.57
N GLN A 40 1.28 -23.64 -7.70
CA GLN A 40 1.09 -24.78 -6.78
C GLN A 40 1.98 -24.67 -5.53
N HIS A 41 3.22 -24.20 -5.69
CA HIS A 41 4.24 -24.22 -4.64
C HIS A 41 4.61 -22.83 -4.12
N GLY A 42 4.38 -21.79 -4.91
CA GLY A 42 4.69 -20.43 -4.48
C GLY A 42 4.11 -19.39 -5.43
N MET A 43 3.93 -18.18 -4.92
CA MET A 43 3.39 -17.06 -5.68
C MET A 43 4.03 -15.75 -5.20
N VAL A 44 4.39 -14.90 -6.15
CA VAL A 44 4.82 -13.52 -5.90
C VAL A 44 4.00 -12.60 -6.80
N ALA A 45 3.42 -11.55 -6.23
CA ALA A 45 2.73 -10.50 -6.96
C ALA A 45 3.33 -9.14 -6.58
N SER A 46 3.83 -8.39 -7.55
CA SER A 46 4.44 -7.06 -7.35
C SER A 46 4.16 -6.12 -8.53
N ASN A 47 4.51 -4.85 -8.36
CA ASN A 47 4.35 -3.83 -9.41
C ASN A 47 5.37 -3.94 -10.57
N ASN A 48 6.21 -5.00 -10.58
CA ASN A 48 7.12 -5.28 -11.68
C ASN A 48 7.37 -6.79 -11.80
N GLU A 49 7.12 -7.38 -12.97
CA GLU A 49 7.22 -8.81 -13.20
C GLU A 49 8.65 -9.34 -13.02
N ILE A 50 9.69 -8.56 -13.38
CA ILE A 50 11.10 -8.94 -13.17
C ILE A 50 11.36 -9.15 -11.67
N ALA A 51 10.86 -8.26 -10.82
CA ALA A 51 11.00 -8.40 -9.38
C ALA A 51 10.21 -9.60 -8.84
N SER A 52 9.01 -9.86 -9.36
CA SER A 52 8.24 -11.06 -9.00
C SER A 52 8.98 -12.34 -9.37
N GLN A 53 9.62 -12.38 -10.56
CA GLN A 53 10.45 -13.51 -10.97
C GLN A 53 11.65 -13.73 -10.04
N VAL A 54 12.33 -12.66 -9.62
CA VAL A 54 13.42 -12.75 -8.61
C VAL A 54 12.94 -13.42 -7.32
N GLY A 55 11.75 -13.06 -6.85
CA GLY A 55 11.16 -13.70 -5.67
C GLY A 55 10.88 -15.19 -5.87
N ILE A 56 10.34 -15.59 -7.02
CA ILE A 56 10.12 -17.01 -7.38
C ILE A 56 11.43 -17.78 -7.43
N ASP A 57 12.49 -17.19 -7.98
CA ASP A 57 13.80 -17.85 -8.05
C ASP A 57 14.39 -18.08 -6.65
N VAL A 58 14.15 -17.15 -5.70
CA VAL A 58 14.52 -17.32 -4.29
C VAL A 58 13.72 -18.46 -3.65
N LEU A 59 12.40 -18.53 -3.86
CA LEU A 59 11.56 -19.62 -3.36
C LEU A 59 12.03 -20.99 -3.91
N LYS A 60 12.30 -21.09 -5.20
CA LYS A 60 12.81 -22.32 -5.84
C LYS A 60 14.17 -22.78 -5.31
N ARG A 61 15.00 -21.85 -4.83
CA ARG A 61 16.30 -22.14 -4.18
C ARG A 61 16.15 -22.54 -2.71
N GLY A 62 14.91 -22.67 -2.20
CA GLY A 62 14.59 -23.12 -0.86
C GLY A 62 14.49 -21.98 0.18
N GLY A 63 14.48 -20.72 -0.25
CA GLY A 63 14.10 -19.59 0.59
C GLY A 63 12.62 -19.65 0.97
N ASN A 64 12.25 -19.00 2.08
CA ASN A 64 10.86 -18.85 2.48
C ASN A 64 10.27 -17.52 1.97
N ALA A 65 9.01 -17.23 2.33
CA ALA A 65 8.31 -16.01 1.91
C ALA A 65 9.05 -14.72 2.32
N VAL A 66 9.77 -14.73 3.46
CA VAL A 66 10.54 -13.57 3.95
C VAL A 66 11.80 -13.35 3.11
N ASP A 67 12.55 -14.41 2.83
CA ASP A 67 13.73 -14.33 1.95
C ASP A 67 13.34 -13.79 0.57
N ALA A 68 12.27 -14.33 0.00
CA ALA A 68 11.75 -13.88 -1.30
C ALA A 68 11.28 -12.42 -1.25
N ALA A 69 10.58 -12.00 -0.21
CA ALA A 69 10.11 -10.62 -0.04
C ALA A 69 11.28 -9.62 -0.01
N ILE A 70 12.37 -9.95 0.68
CA ILE A 70 13.58 -9.11 0.71
C ILE A 70 14.19 -8.97 -0.69
N ALA A 71 14.34 -10.09 -1.41
CA ALA A 71 14.91 -10.05 -2.75
C ALA A 71 14.01 -9.29 -3.75
N VAL A 72 12.67 -9.43 -3.63
CA VAL A 72 11.70 -8.64 -4.41
C VAL A 72 11.85 -7.15 -4.13
N GLY A 73 11.90 -6.75 -2.85
CA GLY A 73 12.08 -5.34 -2.49
C GLY A 73 13.38 -4.75 -3.03
N LEU A 74 14.49 -5.49 -2.92
CA LEU A 74 15.78 -5.07 -3.49
C LEU A 74 15.76 -4.99 -5.02
N ALA A 75 15.07 -5.93 -5.70
CA ALA A 75 14.92 -5.89 -7.15
C ALA A 75 14.05 -4.70 -7.59
N LEU A 76 12.94 -4.42 -6.88
CA LEU A 76 12.09 -3.26 -7.15
C LEU A 76 12.84 -1.94 -7.00
N ALA A 77 13.80 -1.83 -6.08
CA ALA A 77 14.66 -0.66 -5.95
C ALA A 77 15.45 -0.35 -7.24
N VAL A 78 15.65 -1.35 -8.09
CA VAL A 78 16.34 -1.21 -9.39
C VAL A 78 15.37 -1.04 -10.54
N VAL A 79 14.37 -1.94 -10.65
CA VAL A 79 13.50 -2.03 -11.84
C VAL A 79 12.23 -1.20 -11.74
N PHE A 80 11.94 -0.64 -10.57
CA PHE A 80 10.79 0.22 -10.31
C PHE A 80 11.19 1.46 -9.47
N PRO A 81 12.17 2.27 -9.91
CA PRO A 81 12.75 3.39 -9.13
C PRO A 81 11.73 4.50 -8.81
N TYR A 82 10.56 4.42 -9.39
CA TYR A 82 9.42 5.30 -9.11
C TYR A 82 8.95 5.24 -7.63
N ALA A 83 9.05 4.06 -7.00
CA ALA A 83 8.67 3.84 -5.60
C ALA A 83 9.47 2.74 -4.90
N GLY A 84 10.02 1.77 -5.65
CA GLY A 84 10.94 0.77 -5.12
C GLY A 84 12.25 1.42 -4.67
N ASN A 85 12.81 1.01 -3.51
CA ASN A 85 13.85 1.82 -2.91
C ASN A 85 14.76 1.06 -1.95
N ILE A 86 15.93 1.68 -1.68
CA ILE A 86 16.75 1.47 -0.48
C ILE A 86 16.94 2.77 0.31
N GLY A 87 16.52 3.91 -0.25
CA GLY A 87 16.57 5.24 0.35
C GLY A 87 15.26 5.71 0.97
N GLY A 88 14.34 4.81 1.24
CA GLY A 88 13.04 5.04 1.86
C GLY A 88 12.75 4.09 3.00
N GLY A 89 11.48 3.77 3.20
CA GLY A 89 11.03 2.89 4.26
C GLY A 89 9.66 2.26 4.02
N GLY A 90 9.12 1.61 5.04
CA GLY A 90 7.85 0.93 4.91
C GLY A 90 7.50 -0.03 6.03
N PHE A 91 6.66 -1.01 5.67
CA PHE A 91 6.07 -1.97 6.61
C PHE A 91 5.95 -3.35 5.97
N MET A 92 6.32 -4.38 6.75
CA MET A 92 6.19 -5.78 6.36
C MET A 92 5.32 -6.52 7.38
N LEU A 93 4.20 -7.06 6.93
CA LEU A 93 3.36 -7.94 7.73
C LEU A 93 3.69 -9.39 7.37
N ILE A 94 3.98 -10.20 8.39
CA ILE A 94 4.40 -11.60 8.24
C ILE A 94 3.39 -12.48 8.97
N ARG A 95 2.91 -13.53 8.30
CA ARG A 95 2.15 -14.63 8.90
C ARG A 95 2.84 -15.94 8.56
N LYS A 96 3.35 -16.64 9.57
CA LYS A 96 3.99 -17.94 9.42
C LYS A 96 2.99 -19.08 9.49
N LYS A 97 3.36 -20.22 8.92
CA LYS A 97 2.62 -21.49 9.00
C LYS A 97 2.28 -21.90 10.43
N ASP A 98 3.17 -21.66 11.38
CA ASP A 98 3.01 -22.01 12.79
C ASP A 98 2.00 -21.11 13.54
N GLY A 99 1.39 -20.15 12.86
CA GLY A 99 0.44 -19.21 13.45
C GLY A 99 1.06 -17.90 13.93
N THR A 100 2.38 -17.77 13.95
CA THR A 100 3.07 -16.53 14.31
C THR A 100 2.70 -15.41 13.35
N SER A 101 2.32 -14.25 13.90
CA SER A 101 2.03 -13.04 13.12
C SER A 101 2.78 -11.87 13.73
N THR A 102 3.50 -11.13 12.90
CA THR A 102 4.26 -9.95 13.32
C THR A 102 4.25 -8.87 12.24
N ALA A 103 4.51 -7.63 12.64
CA ALA A 103 4.70 -6.51 11.75
C ALA A 103 6.10 -5.91 11.97
N ILE A 104 6.84 -5.73 10.90
CA ILE A 104 8.14 -5.03 10.92
C ILE A 104 7.90 -3.60 10.44
N ASP A 105 8.17 -2.65 11.32
CA ASP A 105 8.11 -1.22 11.08
C ASP A 105 9.51 -0.71 10.76
N TYR A 106 9.73 -0.37 9.53
CA TYR A 106 10.95 0.28 9.03
C TYR A 106 10.62 1.60 8.32
N ARG A 107 9.54 2.28 8.80
CA ARG A 107 9.17 3.64 8.39
C ARG A 107 10.36 4.57 8.58
N GLU A 108 10.51 5.53 7.73
CA GLU A 108 11.50 6.59 7.83
C GLU A 108 11.36 7.32 9.17
N MET A 109 12.46 7.88 9.63
CA MET A 109 12.51 8.59 10.90
C MET A 109 12.99 10.03 10.68
N ALA A 110 12.35 10.99 11.33
CA ALA A 110 12.80 12.37 11.29
C ALA A 110 14.24 12.49 11.82
N PRO A 111 15.17 13.15 11.10
CA PRO A 111 16.52 13.39 11.57
C PRO A 111 16.55 14.17 12.90
N LYS A 112 17.63 14.05 13.65
CA LYS A 112 17.82 14.75 14.95
C LYS A 112 17.69 16.29 14.84
N ALA A 113 18.04 16.83 13.68
CA ALA A 113 17.90 18.26 13.39
C ALA A 113 16.47 18.70 13.08
N ALA A 114 15.53 17.77 12.92
CA ALA A 114 14.13 18.10 12.66
C ALA A 114 13.44 18.64 13.92
N HIS A 115 12.67 19.69 13.74
CA HIS A 115 11.91 20.36 14.81
C HIS A 115 10.56 20.82 14.28
N ARG A 116 9.64 21.18 15.18
CA ARG A 116 8.24 21.54 14.91
C ARG A 116 8.05 22.48 13.71
N ASN A 117 8.94 23.47 13.56
CA ASN A 117 8.83 24.55 12.57
C ASN A 117 9.87 24.41 11.43
N VAL A 118 10.45 23.23 11.21
CA VAL A 118 11.55 23.01 10.25
C VAL A 118 11.18 23.36 8.80
N TYR A 119 9.89 23.38 8.47
CA TYR A 119 9.34 23.72 7.16
C TYR A 119 8.53 25.00 7.12
N LEU A 120 8.63 25.83 8.17
CA LEU A 120 7.98 27.14 8.20
C LEU A 120 9.01 28.25 7.97
N ASP A 121 8.61 29.27 7.22
CA ASP A 121 9.39 30.49 7.06
C ASP A 121 9.27 31.41 8.30
N GLU A 122 9.92 32.57 8.28
CA GLU A 122 9.87 33.54 9.37
C GLU A 122 8.47 34.09 9.66
N LYS A 123 7.53 33.96 8.71
CA LYS A 123 6.13 34.37 8.88
C LYS A 123 5.23 33.23 9.36
N GLY A 124 5.79 32.02 9.55
CA GLY A 124 5.06 30.82 9.93
C GLY A 124 4.29 30.15 8.78
N GLU A 125 4.59 30.51 7.52
CA GLU A 125 4.01 29.89 6.34
C GLU A 125 4.89 28.75 5.82
N LEU A 126 4.27 27.75 5.14
CA LEU A 126 4.98 26.62 4.59
C LEU A 126 5.96 27.05 3.49
N ILE A 127 7.22 26.63 3.63
CA ILE A 127 8.27 26.79 2.62
C ILE A 127 7.90 25.95 1.40
N LYS A 128 7.77 26.60 0.23
CA LYS A 128 7.46 25.95 -1.05
C LYS A 128 8.74 25.75 -1.88
N GLY A 129 8.87 24.58 -2.51
CA GLY A 129 10.02 24.28 -3.37
C GLY A 129 11.25 23.87 -2.59
N GLU A 130 12.43 24.42 -2.95
CA GLU A 130 13.69 24.07 -2.29
C GLU A 130 13.69 24.48 -0.82
N GLY A 131 14.12 23.57 0.06
CA GLY A 131 14.05 23.75 1.52
C GLY A 131 12.72 23.34 2.15
N GLY A 132 11.68 23.04 1.37
CA GLY A 132 10.40 22.51 1.83
C GLY A 132 10.42 20.98 2.08
N SER A 133 9.25 20.42 2.34
CA SER A 133 9.06 19.01 2.72
C SER A 133 8.93 18.03 1.53
N ILE A 134 8.82 18.53 0.28
CA ILE A 134 8.46 17.68 -0.88
C ILE A 134 9.66 17.40 -1.80
N VAL A 135 10.46 18.39 -2.14
CA VAL A 135 11.56 18.26 -3.11
C VAL A 135 12.87 18.71 -2.49
N GLY A 136 13.94 17.95 -2.70
CA GLY A 136 15.28 18.31 -2.27
C GLY A 136 15.75 17.57 -1.02
N TYR A 137 16.97 17.92 -0.59
CA TYR A 137 17.68 17.21 0.48
C TYR A 137 17.01 17.31 1.85
N ARG A 138 16.26 18.38 2.13
CA ARG A 138 15.61 18.61 3.42
C ARG A 138 14.32 17.80 3.60
N SER A 139 13.74 17.30 2.51
CA SER A 139 12.50 16.53 2.54
C SER A 139 12.69 15.06 2.97
N ALA A 140 13.95 14.59 3.03
CA ALA A 140 14.25 13.21 3.31
C ALA A 140 14.23 12.89 4.82
N GLY A 141 13.47 11.84 5.19
CA GLY A 141 13.61 11.13 6.45
C GLY A 141 14.73 10.11 6.40
N VAL A 142 15.25 9.69 7.57
CA VAL A 142 16.30 8.67 7.68
C VAL A 142 15.78 7.34 7.13
N PRO A 143 16.43 6.75 6.11
CA PRO A 143 15.91 5.55 5.44
C PRO A 143 15.92 4.31 6.33
N GLY A 144 14.84 3.50 6.23
CA GLY A 144 14.66 2.31 7.04
C GLY A 144 14.69 0.98 6.31
N THR A 145 14.57 0.96 4.97
CA THR A 145 14.34 -0.25 4.18
C THR A 145 15.33 -1.37 4.49
N LEU A 146 16.62 -1.10 4.48
CA LEU A 146 17.62 -2.15 4.70
C LEU A 146 17.66 -2.65 6.15
N ALA A 147 17.38 -1.79 7.14
CA ALA A 147 17.27 -2.21 8.54
C ALA A 147 16.04 -3.12 8.77
N GLY A 148 14.92 -2.80 8.11
CA GLY A 148 13.72 -3.64 8.16
C GLY A 148 13.94 -5.01 7.54
N PHE A 149 14.57 -5.05 6.38
CA PHE A 149 14.91 -6.31 5.70
C PHE A 149 15.91 -7.15 6.51
N ASP A 150 16.91 -6.53 7.12
CA ASP A 150 17.88 -7.21 7.98
C ASP A 150 17.22 -7.80 9.24
N LEU A 151 16.33 -7.04 9.89
CA LEU A 151 15.55 -7.51 11.02
C LEU A 151 14.65 -8.70 10.65
N ALA A 152 13.95 -8.59 9.51
CA ALA A 152 13.07 -9.65 9.01
C ALA A 152 13.87 -10.91 8.66
N LEU A 153 15.01 -10.79 7.95
CA LEU A 153 15.88 -11.91 7.60
C LEU A 153 16.40 -12.64 8.83
N LYS A 154 16.94 -11.90 9.81
CA LYS A 154 17.52 -12.47 11.04
C LYS A 154 16.52 -13.23 11.88
N LYS A 155 15.26 -12.75 11.96
CA LYS A 155 14.23 -13.35 12.82
C LYS A 155 13.34 -14.37 12.12
N TYR A 156 13.06 -14.16 10.83
CA TYR A 156 11.99 -14.87 10.11
C TYR A 156 12.43 -15.48 8.77
N GLY A 157 13.66 -15.23 8.34
CA GLY A 157 14.24 -15.87 7.16
C GLY A 157 14.35 -17.37 7.30
N SER A 158 14.52 -18.09 6.20
CA SER A 158 14.63 -19.55 6.18
C SER A 158 15.89 -20.10 6.86
N GLY A 159 16.92 -19.27 7.04
CA GLY A 159 18.26 -19.67 7.46
C GLY A 159 19.07 -20.40 6.38
N LYS A 160 18.48 -20.69 5.22
CA LYS A 160 19.13 -21.40 4.10
C LYS A 160 19.86 -20.46 3.15
N LEU A 161 19.37 -19.22 2.99
CA LEU A 161 19.95 -18.20 2.13
C LEU A 161 20.60 -17.11 2.97
N LYS A 162 21.75 -16.64 2.50
CA LYS A 162 22.49 -15.54 3.12
C LYS A 162 22.07 -14.21 2.51
N TRP A 163 22.35 -13.12 3.19
CA TRP A 163 22.13 -11.77 2.70
C TRP A 163 22.63 -11.55 1.26
N ALA A 164 23.84 -12.02 0.97
CA ALA A 164 24.44 -11.92 -0.36
C ALA A 164 23.61 -12.62 -1.46
N ASP A 165 22.94 -13.72 -1.14
CA ASP A 165 22.09 -14.45 -2.10
C ASP A 165 20.84 -13.66 -2.50
N LEU A 166 20.34 -12.82 -1.59
CA LEU A 166 19.15 -12.00 -1.76
C LEU A 166 19.46 -10.66 -2.46
N VAL A 167 20.66 -10.10 -2.24
CA VAL A 167 21.10 -8.83 -2.86
C VAL A 167 21.59 -9.02 -4.28
N ARG A 168 22.27 -10.14 -4.56
CA ARG A 168 22.92 -10.40 -5.85
C ARG A 168 22.00 -10.22 -7.07
N PRO A 169 20.75 -10.69 -7.10
CA PRO A 169 19.85 -10.46 -8.25
C PRO A 169 19.65 -8.97 -8.54
N ALA A 170 19.39 -8.15 -7.53
CA ALA A 170 19.23 -6.70 -7.67
C ALA A 170 20.50 -6.03 -8.17
N ARG A 171 21.68 -6.40 -7.63
CA ARG A 171 22.97 -5.90 -8.11
C ARG A 171 23.21 -6.22 -9.58
N MET A 172 22.91 -7.45 -10.01
CA MET A 172 23.05 -7.84 -11.41
C MET A 172 22.10 -7.08 -12.35
N LEU A 173 20.86 -6.82 -11.91
CA LEU A 173 19.90 -5.98 -12.64
C LEU A 173 20.40 -4.54 -12.77
N ALA A 174 20.95 -3.96 -11.71
CA ALA A 174 21.51 -2.62 -11.76
C ALA A 174 22.76 -2.54 -12.66
N GLN A 175 23.64 -3.54 -12.60
CA GLN A 175 24.88 -3.61 -13.36
C GLN A 175 24.64 -3.86 -14.86
N ASN A 176 23.77 -4.82 -15.20
CA ASN A 176 23.53 -5.23 -16.58
C ASN A 176 22.41 -4.42 -17.26
N GLY A 177 21.62 -3.71 -16.45
CA GLY A 177 20.45 -2.96 -16.89
C GLY A 177 19.26 -3.85 -17.25
N PHE A 178 18.11 -3.22 -17.40
CA PHE A 178 16.84 -3.83 -17.78
C PHE A 178 16.17 -2.99 -18.87
N ALA A 179 15.24 -3.60 -19.63
CA ALA A 179 14.46 -2.89 -20.62
C ALA A 179 13.42 -1.98 -19.94
N VAL A 180 13.41 -0.70 -20.27
CA VAL A 180 12.48 0.30 -19.76
C VAL A 180 11.06 -0.04 -20.21
N PRO A 181 10.10 -0.27 -19.29
CA PRO A 181 8.72 -0.53 -19.66
C PRO A 181 7.97 0.75 -20.05
N TYR A 182 6.89 0.63 -20.81
CA TYR A 182 6.01 1.75 -21.17
C TYR A 182 5.49 2.54 -19.96
N SER A 183 5.21 1.85 -18.86
CA SER A 183 4.77 2.48 -17.60
C SER A 183 5.79 3.49 -17.06
N TYR A 184 7.08 3.18 -17.16
CA TYR A 184 8.16 4.11 -16.79
C TYR A 184 8.14 5.37 -17.69
N VAL A 185 8.09 5.16 -19.01
CA VAL A 185 8.05 6.28 -19.98
C VAL A 185 6.87 7.20 -19.73
N ARG A 186 5.71 6.64 -19.43
CA ARG A 186 4.50 7.42 -19.12
C ARG A 186 4.62 8.18 -17.80
N SER A 187 5.22 7.58 -16.77
CA SER A 187 5.31 8.19 -15.45
C SER A 187 6.37 9.28 -15.35
N ILE A 188 7.54 9.08 -15.98
CA ILE A 188 8.70 9.95 -15.82
C ILE A 188 8.45 11.41 -16.26
N GLU A 189 7.56 11.62 -17.23
CA GLU A 189 7.27 12.94 -17.77
C GLU A 189 6.72 13.89 -16.69
N GLY A 190 5.89 13.37 -15.76
CA GLY A 190 5.36 14.15 -14.65
C GLY A 190 6.42 14.63 -13.64
N TYR A 191 7.58 13.95 -13.58
CA TYR A 191 8.65 14.23 -12.61
C TYR A 191 9.89 14.85 -13.25
N LYS A 192 9.91 15.04 -14.57
CA LYS A 192 11.03 15.56 -15.33
C LYS A 192 11.54 16.89 -14.79
N LYS A 193 10.64 17.80 -14.43
CA LYS A 193 11.00 19.13 -13.92
C LYS A 193 11.82 19.05 -12.65
N ASP A 194 11.46 18.19 -11.72
CA ASP A 194 12.12 18.09 -10.43
C ASP A 194 13.40 17.24 -10.52
N LEU A 195 13.38 16.11 -11.22
CA LEU A 195 14.56 15.30 -11.47
C LEU A 195 15.65 16.04 -12.24
N SER A 196 15.30 16.97 -13.13
CA SER A 196 16.28 17.75 -13.90
C SER A 196 17.07 18.76 -13.06
N LYS A 197 16.62 19.08 -11.85
CA LYS A 197 17.34 19.99 -10.92
C LYS A 197 18.60 19.35 -10.34
N TYR A 198 18.67 18.01 -10.29
CA TYR A 198 19.75 17.25 -9.66
C TYR A 198 20.54 16.46 -10.71
N GLU A 199 21.86 16.70 -10.76
CA GLU A 199 22.75 16.18 -11.81
C GLU A 199 22.64 14.66 -11.95
N ASP A 200 22.77 13.91 -10.85
CA ASP A 200 22.72 12.44 -10.89
C ASP A 200 21.33 11.90 -11.24
N SER A 201 20.26 12.53 -10.76
CA SER A 201 18.89 12.16 -11.13
C SER A 201 18.61 12.40 -12.60
N ASN A 202 19.05 13.53 -13.14
CA ASN A 202 18.95 13.83 -14.58
C ASN A 202 19.75 12.81 -15.41
N ARG A 203 21.00 12.54 -15.00
CA ARG A 203 21.89 11.59 -15.69
C ARG A 203 21.31 10.19 -15.74
N ILE A 204 20.83 9.68 -14.58
CA ILE A 204 20.40 8.29 -14.43
C ILE A 204 18.97 8.10 -14.97
N PHE A 205 18.00 8.86 -14.48
CA PHE A 205 16.58 8.62 -14.72
C PHE A 205 16.02 9.36 -15.92
N LEU A 206 16.60 10.49 -16.31
CA LEU A 206 16.21 11.23 -17.52
C LEU A 206 17.15 11.00 -18.71
N ASN A 207 18.11 10.07 -18.60
CA ASN A 207 19.09 9.81 -19.66
C ASN A 207 19.81 11.09 -20.14
N GLY A 208 20.23 11.92 -19.18
CA GLY A 208 20.86 13.21 -19.48
C GLY A 208 19.93 14.20 -20.18
N GLY A 209 18.63 14.13 -19.91
CA GLY A 209 17.60 14.99 -20.48
C GLY A 209 16.98 14.51 -21.81
N LYS A 210 17.52 13.42 -22.40
CA LYS A 210 17.00 12.82 -23.65
C LYS A 210 15.76 11.96 -23.47
N LEU A 211 15.44 11.57 -22.22
CA LEU A 211 14.45 10.59 -21.82
C LEU A 211 14.70 9.19 -22.42
N PHE A 212 14.21 8.18 -21.72
CA PHE A 212 14.21 6.81 -22.25
C PHE A 212 12.96 6.56 -23.09
N LYS A 213 13.08 5.70 -24.08
CA LYS A 213 11.97 5.11 -24.81
C LYS A 213 11.69 3.71 -24.27
N GLU A 214 10.49 3.21 -24.53
CA GLU A 214 10.16 1.81 -24.24
C GLU A 214 11.16 0.88 -24.94
N GLY A 215 11.68 -0.10 -24.18
CA GLY A 215 12.69 -1.05 -24.65
C GLY A 215 14.14 -0.55 -24.53
N ASP A 216 14.39 0.73 -24.29
CA ASP A 216 15.75 1.23 -24.01
C ASP A 216 16.30 0.54 -22.75
N ARG A 217 17.62 0.45 -22.65
CA ARG A 217 18.28 -0.18 -21.50
C ARG A 217 18.65 0.87 -20.45
N LEU A 218 18.03 0.76 -19.27
CA LEU A 218 18.43 1.54 -18.10
C LEU A 218 19.49 0.78 -17.30
N VAL A 219 20.68 1.34 -17.17
CA VAL A 219 21.82 0.82 -16.39
C VAL A 219 22.11 1.77 -15.23
N GLN A 220 22.37 1.22 -14.03
CA GLN A 220 22.57 2.00 -12.80
C GLN A 220 23.89 1.61 -12.12
N PRO A 221 25.05 2.03 -12.67
CA PRO A 221 26.36 1.56 -12.20
C PRO A 221 26.68 1.96 -10.77
N ASP A 222 26.28 3.15 -10.33
CA ASP A 222 26.50 3.61 -8.96
C ASP A 222 25.67 2.81 -7.96
N LEU A 223 24.41 2.52 -8.30
CA LEU A 223 23.56 1.63 -7.51
C LEU A 223 24.11 0.20 -7.47
N ALA A 224 24.65 -0.30 -8.58
CA ALA A 224 25.29 -1.62 -8.63
C ALA A 224 26.50 -1.69 -7.69
N GLN A 225 27.31 -0.64 -7.59
CA GLN A 225 28.42 -0.56 -6.64
C GLN A 225 27.91 -0.53 -5.18
N THR A 226 26.87 0.25 -4.91
CA THR A 226 26.23 0.31 -3.58
C THR A 226 25.70 -1.05 -3.17
N LEU A 227 24.93 -1.71 -4.05
CA LEU A 227 24.42 -3.05 -3.81
C LEU A 227 25.56 -4.08 -3.69
N GLY A 228 26.68 -3.91 -4.41
CA GLY A 228 27.87 -4.75 -4.28
C GLY A 228 28.51 -4.67 -2.89
N ARG A 229 28.61 -3.47 -2.30
CA ARG A 229 29.08 -3.29 -0.92
C ARG A 229 28.12 -3.93 0.08
N ILE A 230 26.80 -3.74 -0.11
CA ILE A 230 25.75 -4.35 0.72
C ILE A 230 25.76 -5.88 0.58
N GLU A 231 26.00 -6.43 -0.62
CA GLU A 231 26.15 -7.88 -0.83
C GLU A 231 27.30 -8.47 0.01
N GLN A 232 28.40 -7.74 0.14
CA GLN A 232 29.60 -8.20 0.85
C GLN A 232 29.49 -8.05 2.37
N VAL A 233 28.95 -6.94 2.86
CA VAL A 233 29.00 -6.53 4.28
C VAL A 233 27.65 -6.72 4.98
N GLY A 234 26.53 -6.72 4.22
CA GLY A 234 25.18 -6.71 4.77
C GLY A 234 24.61 -5.30 4.92
N ALA A 235 23.42 -5.20 5.53
CA ALA A 235 22.70 -3.94 5.71
C ALA A 235 23.50 -2.88 6.50
N GLN A 236 24.42 -3.30 7.35
CA GLN A 236 25.23 -2.41 8.17
C GLN A 236 26.07 -1.45 7.32
N GLU A 237 26.44 -1.85 6.10
CA GLU A 237 27.18 -1.00 5.15
C GLU A 237 26.44 0.31 4.87
N PHE A 238 25.11 0.26 4.75
CA PHE A 238 24.28 1.43 4.50
C PHE A 238 24.25 2.43 5.65
N TYR A 239 24.34 1.94 6.89
CA TYR A 239 24.17 2.77 8.10
C TYR A 239 25.49 3.25 8.73
N THR A 240 26.59 2.51 8.52
CA THR A 240 27.89 2.83 9.14
C THR A 240 29.08 2.70 8.18
N GLY A 241 28.85 2.18 6.96
CA GLY A 241 29.89 1.97 5.96
C GLY A 241 30.10 3.15 5.01
N ARG A 242 30.59 2.84 3.82
CA ARG A 242 30.86 3.84 2.77
C ARG A 242 29.59 4.53 2.29
N THR A 243 28.45 3.81 2.19
CA THR A 243 27.17 4.39 1.76
C THR A 243 26.69 5.44 2.77
N ALA A 244 26.80 5.20 4.08
CA ALA A 244 26.50 6.22 5.09
C ALA A 244 27.34 7.49 4.90
N GLN A 245 28.64 7.34 4.61
CA GLN A 245 29.53 8.48 4.36
C GLN A 245 29.11 9.28 3.12
N LEU A 246 28.69 8.60 2.05
CA LEU A 246 28.21 9.26 0.82
C LEU A 246 26.92 10.05 1.11
N ILE A 247 25.94 9.45 1.80
CA ILE A 247 24.70 10.13 2.19
C ILE A 247 25.01 11.38 3.01
N ALA A 248 25.80 11.24 4.09
CA ALA A 248 26.08 12.36 4.99
C ALA A 248 26.92 13.48 4.33
N ALA A 249 27.83 13.13 3.43
CA ALA A 249 28.60 14.11 2.67
C ALA A 249 27.72 14.91 1.70
N ASP A 250 26.81 14.23 0.98
CA ASP A 250 25.91 14.85 0.04
C ASP A 250 24.87 15.73 0.75
N MET A 251 24.29 15.23 1.85
CA MET A 251 23.43 16.01 2.75
C MET A 251 24.11 17.30 3.25
N LYS A 252 25.35 17.20 3.73
CA LYS A 252 26.10 18.35 4.22
C LYS A 252 26.38 19.38 3.13
N ALA A 253 26.68 18.92 1.91
CA ALA A 253 26.95 19.80 0.77
C ALA A 253 25.73 20.62 0.32
N HIS A 254 24.52 20.14 0.62
CA HIS A 254 23.26 20.73 0.15
C HIS A 254 22.29 21.10 1.29
N ASN A 255 22.79 21.32 2.51
CA ASN A 255 21.98 21.71 3.67
C ASN A 255 20.85 20.74 4.01
N GLY A 256 21.01 19.45 3.72
CA GLY A 256 20.11 18.39 4.14
C GLY A 256 20.20 18.11 5.64
N LEU A 257 19.23 17.36 6.18
CA LEU A 257 19.08 17.18 7.63
C LEU A 257 19.75 15.90 8.15
N ILE A 258 19.96 14.88 7.31
CA ILE A 258 20.45 13.56 7.73
C ILE A 258 21.97 13.60 7.97
N THR A 259 22.40 13.08 9.12
CA THR A 259 23.80 12.98 9.53
C THR A 259 24.24 11.51 9.65
N LEU A 260 25.56 11.28 9.82
CA LEU A 260 26.09 9.94 10.14
C LEU A 260 25.51 9.39 11.46
N GLU A 261 25.26 10.27 12.43
CA GLU A 261 24.68 9.89 13.72
C GLU A 261 23.22 9.40 13.53
N ASP A 262 22.43 10.08 12.70
CA ASP A 262 21.05 9.68 12.39
C ASP A 262 21.01 8.30 11.72
N LEU A 263 21.87 8.06 10.74
CA LEU A 263 21.98 6.77 10.07
C LEU A 263 22.39 5.67 11.04
N LYS A 264 23.44 5.88 11.83
CA LYS A 264 23.94 4.91 12.82
C LYS A 264 22.89 4.53 13.86
N ASN A 265 22.05 5.48 14.27
CA ASN A 265 21.07 5.30 15.32
C ASN A 265 19.70 4.80 14.80
N TYR A 266 19.54 4.63 13.50
CA TYR A 266 18.28 4.12 12.95
C TYR A 266 18.08 2.64 13.34
N VAL A 267 16.89 2.31 13.85
CA VAL A 267 16.49 0.95 14.25
C VAL A 267 15.09 0.63 13.72
N ALA A 268 14.97 -0.42 12.94
CA ALA A 268 13.66 -0.99 12.59
C ALA A 268 13.01 -1.64 13.83
N LYS A 269 11.68 -1.58 13.92
CA LYS A 269 10.93 -2.08 15.09
C LYS A 269 10.04 -3.25 14.72
N GLU A 270 9.95 -4.20 15.63
CA GLU A 270 8.92 -5.24 15.57
C GLU A 270 7.69 -4.78 16.36
N ARG A 271 6.51 -4.93 15.75
CA ARG A 271 5.25 -4.50 16.34
C ARG A 271 4.21 -5.62 16.31
N VAL A 272 3.25 -5.54 17.21
CA VAL A 272 2.09 -6.44 17.20
C VAL A 272 1.09 -5.93 16.15
N PRO A 273 0.67 -6.77 15.17
CA PRO A 273 -0.32 -6.37 14.17
C PRO A 273 -1.64 -5.90 14.80
N VAL A 274 -2.30 -4.95 14.16
CA VAL A 274 -3.72 -4.69 14.42
C VAL A 274 -4.50 -5.95 14.05
N ARG A 275 -5.41 -6.38 14.94
CA ARG A 275 -6.31 -7.51 14.73
C ARG A 275 -7.74 -7.04 14.79
N GLY A 276 -8.50 -7.30 13.74
CA GLY A 276 -9.93 -7.06 13.65
C GLY A 276 -10.66 -8.30 13.15
N THR A 277 -11.99 -8.25 13.17
CA THR A 277 -12.84 -9.30 12.59
C THR A 277 -13.88 -8.68 11.67
N TYR A 278 -14.17 -9.33 10.55
CA TYR A 278 -15.22 -8.93 9.62
C TYR A 278 -15.94 -10.17 9.07
N ARG A 279 -17.26 -10.27 9.24
CA ARG A 279 -18.06 -11.44 8.84
C ARG A 279 -17.53 -12.78 9.37
N GLY A 280 -16.84 -12.76 10.51
CA GLY A 280 -16.23 -13.95 11.13
C GLY A 280 -14.84 -14.33 10.59
N TYR A 281 -14.28 -13.55 9.67
CA TYR A 281 -12.88 -13.67 9.24
C TYR A 281 -12.00 -12.77 10.08
N GLU A 282 -10.78 -13.24 10.41
CA GLU A 282 -9.80 -12.42 11.11
C GLU A 282 -8.99 -11.58 10.11
N ILE A 283 -8.75 -10.33 10.45
CA ILE A 283 -7.99 -9.38 9.64
C ILE A 283 -6.75 -8.95 10.42
N LEU A 284 -5.59 -9.19 9.85
CA LEU A 284 -4.30 -8.71 10.33
C LEU A 284 -3.86 -7.53 9.45
N SER A 285 -3.48 -6.42 10.07
CA SER A 285 -2.96 -5.27 9.31
C SER A 285 -1.96 -4.46 10.13
N MET A 286 -1.41 -3.38 9.53
CA MET A 286 -0.32 -2.62 10.11
C MET A 286 -0.79 -1.73 11.28
N PRO A 287 -0.11 -1.76 12.43
CA PRO A 287 -0.34 -0.83 13.53
C PRO A 287 0.34 0.54 13.28
N PRO A 288 0.11 1.55 14.15
CA PRO A 288 0.87 2.80 14.13
C PRO A 288 2.40 2.55 14.14
N PRO A 289 3.18 3.38 13.40
CA PRO A 289 2.81 4.66 12.81
C PRO A 289 2.01 4.59 11.50
N SER A 290 1.47 3.44 11.10
CA SER A 290 0.45 3.42 10.06
C SER A 290 -0.96 3.53 10.64
N SER A 291 -1.78 4.37 10.03
CA SER A 291 -3.22 4.45 10.32
C SER A 291 -4.02 3.34 9.62
N GLY A 292 -3.43 2.74 8.57
CA GLY A 292 -4.16 1.91 7.61
C GLY A 292 -4.92 0.77 8.24
N GLY A 293 -4.28 0.01 9.15
CA GLY A 293 -4.91 -1.13 9.80
C GLY A 293 -6.08 -0.73 10.71
N ALA A 294 -5.89 0.26 11.58
CA ALA A 294 -6.94 0.69 12.52
C ALA A 294 -8.15 1.30 11.79
N ILE A 295 -7.91 2.20 10.85
CA ILE A 295 -8.97 2.88 10.09
C ILE A 295 -9.73 1.92 9.18
N MET A 296 -9.06 0.98 8.52
CA MET A 296 -9.73 -0.04 7.72
C MET A 296 -10.64 -0.93 8.59
N VAL A 297 -10.16 -1.38 9.75
CA VAL A 297 -10.96 -2.21 10.68
C VAL A 297 -12.14 -1.42 11.23
N GLU A 298 -11.98 -0.13 11.56
CA GLU A 298 -13.07 0.75 11.97
C GLU A 298 -14.16 0.83 10.89
N ILE A 299 -13.78 1.08 9.63
CA ILE A 299 -14.72 1.13 8.51
C ILE A 299 -15.46 -0.20 8.34
N LEU A 300 -14.73 -1.32 8.38
CA LEU A 300 -15.32 -2.65 8.29
C LEU A 300 -16.32 -2.91 9.43
N ASN A 301 -16.00 -2.51 10.66
CA ASN A 301 -16.90 -2.64 11.81
C ASN A 301 -18.17 -1.77 11.67
N ILE A 302 -18.07 -0.56 11.09
CA ILE A 302 -19.23 0.28 10.77
C ILE A 302 -20.11 -0.43 9.74
N LEU A 303 -19.52 -0.99 8.68
CA LEU A 303 -20.22 -1.62 7.56
C LEU A 303 -20.80 -3.01 7.89
N GLU A 304 -20.28 -3.71 8.90
CA GLU A 304 -20.67 -5.08 9.21
C GLU A 304 -22.16 -5.27 9.55
N ALA A 305 -22.85 -4.21 9.99
CA ALA A 305 -24.28 -4.24 10.28
C ALA A 305 -25.19 -4.20 9.05
N TYR A 306 -24.64 -3.90 7.87
CA TYR A 306 -25.39 -3.79 6.63
C TYR A 306 -25.19 -5.01 5.74
N ASP A 307 -26.23 -5.46 5.04
CA ASP A 307 -26.13 -6.53 4.06
C ASP A 307 -25.63 -6.00 2.71
N LEU A 308 -24.30 -5.79 2.61
CA LEU A 308 -23.68 -5.31 1.38
C LEU A 308 -23.83 -6.27 0.20
N ARG A 309 -24.00 -7.58 0.48
CA ARG A 309 -24.20 -8.60 -0.55
C ARG A 309 -25.49 -8.35 -1.33
N SER A 310 -26.60 -8.14 -0.63
CA SER A 310 -27.91 -7.91 -1.27
C SER A 310 -27.97 -6.59 -2.03
N MET A 311 -27.20 -5.59 -1.63
CA MET A 311 -27.13 -4.30 -2.32
C MET A 311 -26.44 -4.38 -3.68
N GLY A 312 -25.56 -5.37 -3.88
CA GLY A 312 -24.77 -5.50 -5.11
C GLY A 312 -23.47 -4.66 -5.11
N SER A 313 -22.47 -5.17 -5.82
CA SER A 313 -21.09 -4.67 -5.74
C SER A 313 -20.88 -3.23 -6.23
N ASN A 314 -21.73 -2.75 -7.16
CA ASN A 314 -21.59 -1.42 -7.80
C ASN A 314 -22.84 -0.54 -7.61
N SER A 315 -23.66 -0.81 -6.60
CA SER A 315 -24.87 -0.04 -6.32
C SER A 315 -24.57 1.32 -5.68
N ALA A 316 -25.47 2.27 -5.86
CA ALA A 316 -25.40 3.57 -5.22
C ALA A 316 -25.52 3.45 -3.69
N GLU A 317 -26.37 2.55 -3.19
CA GLU A 317 -26.55 2.29 -1.77
C GLU A 317 -25.27 1.82 -1.10
N LYS A 318 -24.57 0.82 -1.69
CA LYS A 318 -23.27 0.36 -1.17
C LYS A 318 -22.24 1.47 -1.18
N TYR A 319 -22.11 2.19 -2.30
CA TYR A 319 -21.13 3.27 -2.39
C TYR A 319 -21.42 4.41 -1.43
N HIS A 320 -22.68 4.73 -1.20
CA HIS A 320 -23.07 5.71 -0.18
C HIS A 320 -22.63 5.28 1.21
N LEU A 321 -22.95 4.05 1.63
CA LEU A 321 -22.55 3.52 2.95
C LEU A 321 -21.03 3.47 3.13
N VAL A 322 -20.31 2.98 2.12
CA VAL A 322 -18.85 2.94 2.13
C VAL A 322 -18.27 4.36 2.27
N THR A 323 -18.86 5.33 1.57
CA THR A 323 -18.45 6.75 1.65
C THR A 323 -18.69 7.33 3.02
N GLU A 324 -19.88 7.11 3.61
CA GLU A 324 -20.24 7.58 4.94
C GLU A 324 -19.36 6.97 6.04
N ALA A 325 -19.03 5.68 5.93
CA ALA A 325 -18.12 5.00 6.84
C ALA A 325 -16.69 5.56 6.72
N MET A 326 -16.18 5.74 5.48
CA MET A 326 -14.88 6.35 5.23
C MET A 326 -14.82 7.78 5.78
N ARG A 327 -15.84 8.61 5.55
CA ARG A 327 -15.91 10.00 6.04
C ARG A 327 -15.70 10.07 7.54
N ARG A 328 -16.31 9.17 8.32
CA ARG A 328 -16.19 9.12 9.79
C ARG A 328 -14.82 8.64 10.23
N ALA A 329 -14.36 7.53 9.68
CA ALA A 329 -13.09 6.96 10.08
C ALA A 329 -11.88 7.84 9.67
N PHE A 330 -11.95 8.56 8.55
CA PHE A 330 -10.91 9.53 8.17
C PHE A 330 -10.93 10.80 9.04
N ALA A 331 -12.10 11.21 9.59
CA ALA A 331 -12.15 12.24 10.61
C ALA A 331 -11.45 11.80 11.90
N ASP A 332 -11.68 10.55 12.32
CA ASP A 332 -11.00 9.95 13.48
C ASP A 332 -9.49 9.78 13.22
N ARG A 333 -9.10 9.44 11.98
CA ARG A 333 -7.69 9.41 11.57
C ARG A 333 -7.00 10.75 11.78
N ALA A 334 -7.64 11.83 11.36
CA ALA A 334 -7.07 13.18 11.45
C ALA A 334 -6.78 13.59 12.90
N GLU A 335 -7.66 13.22 13.83
CA GLU A 335 -7.56 13.59 15.24
C GLU A 335 -6.66 12.66 16.05
N PHE A 336 -6.81 11.34 15.87
CA PHE A 336 -6.29 10.35 16.81
C PHE A 336 -5.00 9.67 16.38
N MET A 337 -4.64 9.69 15.08
CA MET A 337 -3.54 8.89 14.58
C MET A 337 -2.20 9.65 14.58
N GLY A 338 -1.11 8.91 14.79
CA GLY A 338 0.26 9.38 14.82
C GLY A 338 1.22 8.26 15.15
N ASP A 339 2.48 8.58 15.45
CA ASP A 339 3.46 7.61 15.94
C ASP A 339 3.15 7.27 17.41
N ALA A 340 2.80 6.00 17.66
CA ALA A 340 2.45 5.51 19.01
C ALA A 340 3.61 5.52 20.01
N ASP A 341 4.86 5.70 19.55
CA ASP A 341 6.01 5.88 20.43
C ASP A 341 6.11 7.32 20.96
N PHE A 342 5.35 8.27 20.38
CA PHE A 342 5.38 9.71 20.71
C PHE A 342 4.02 10.28 21.12
N ALA A 343 2.93 9.58 20.85
CA ALA A 343 1.58 10.01 21.17
C ALA A 343 0.71 8.83 21.63
N ASP A 344 -0.25 9.09 22.50
CA ASP A 344 -1.28 8.10 22.83
C ASP A 344 -2.25 7.95 21.67
N VAL A 345 -2.18 6.81 20.95
CA VAL A 345 -3.02 6.48 19.82
C VAL A 345 -4.06 5.44 20.26
N PRO A 346 -5.36 5.76 20.30
CA PRO A 346 -6.38 4.91 20.89
C PRO A 346 -6.82 3.78 19.95
N VAL A 347 -5.87 2.97 19.44
CA VAL A 347 -6.13 1.89 18.46
C VAL A 347 -7.24 0.96 18.95
N LYS A 348 -7.20 0.53 20.23
CA LYS A 348 -8.19 -0.38 20.80
C LYS A 348 -9.62 0.18 20.73
N THR A 349 -9.77 1.48 20.94
CA THR A 349 -11.07 2.15 20.84
C THR A 349 -11.55 2.24 19.41
N LEU A 350 -10.67 2.63 18.48
CA LEU A 350 -11.02 2.79 17.06
C LEU A 350 -11.50 1.47 16.42
N ILE A 351 -10.89 0.34 16.81
CA ILE A 351 -11.27 -0.98 16.28
C ILE A 351 -12.37 -1.69 17.10
N ASP A 352 -12.90 -1.04 18.14
CA ASP A 352 -13.96 -1.61 18.97
C ASP A 352 -15.34 -1.54 18.27
N LYS A 353 -16.08 -2.65 18.28
CA LYS A 353 -17.39 -2.73 17.61
C LYS A 353 -18.44 -1.82 18.23
N LYS A 354 -18.37 -1.54 19.54
CA LYS A 354 -19.28 -0.58 20.20
C LYS A 354 -18.96 0.86 19.79
N TYR A 355 -17.69 1.17 19.55
CA TYR A 355 -17.31 2.46 18.97
C TYR A 355 -17.87 2.60 17.55
N ALA A 356 -17.68 1.61 16.72
CA ALA A 356 -18.23 1.58 15.36
C ALA A 356 -19.78 1.70 15.35
N GLU A 357 -20.47 1.09 16.33
CA GLU A 357 -21.94 1.23 16.51
C GLU A 357 -22.33 2.70 16.74
N LYS A 358 -21.62 3.44 17.60
CA LYS A 358 -21.84 4.87 17.83
C LYS A 358 -21.61 5.68 16.54
N ARG A 359 -20.54 5.39 15.81
CA ARG A 359 -20.23 6.08 14.54
C ARG A 359 -21.30 5.79 13.49
N ARG A 360 -21.78 4.54 13.40
CA ARG A 360 -22.85 4.11 12.50
C ARG A 360 -24.20 4.78 12.79
N ALA A 361 -24.54 5.00 14.04
CA ALA A 361 -25.82 5.58 14.45
C ALA A 361 -26.10 6.96 13.83
N SER A 362 -25.07 7.67 13.37
CA SER A 362 -25.19 8.97 12.71
C SER A 362 -25.27 8.87 11.17
N ILE A 363 -25.30 7.67 10.58
CA ILE A 363 -25.41 7.49 9.12
C ILE A 363 -26.88 7.51 8.71
N ASP A 364 -27.26 8.42 7.82
CA ASP A 364 -28.53 8.42 7.11
C ASP A 364 -28.38 7.62 5.80
N LEU A 365 -29.29 6.68 5.55
CA LEU A 365 -29.20 5.78 4.38
C LEU A 365 -29.51 6.47 3.04
N ASN A 366 -30.14 7.64 3.08
CA ASN A 366 -30.64 8.34 1.90
C ASN A 366 -30.07 9.76 1.78
N ARG A 367 -29.22 10.19 2.71
CA ARG A 367 -28.66 11.54 2.73
C ARG A 367 -27.20 11.52 3.16
N ALA A 368 -26.33 12.14 2.36
CA ALA A 368 -24.93 12.35 2.70
C ALA A 368 -24.79 13.30 3.89
N THR A 369 -23.93 12.97 4.82
CA THR A 369 -23.56 13.82 5.94
C THR A 369 -22.47 14.80 5.47
N ALA A 370 -22.65 16.11 5.67
CA ALA A 370 -21.57 17.05 5.37
C ALA A 370 -20.35 16.80 6.26
N SER A 371 -19.13 16.83 5.71
CA SER A 371 -17.91 16.56 6.48
C SER A 371 -17.71 17.51 7.64
N THR A 372 -18.24 18.73 7.55
CA THR A 372 -18.23 19.74 8.64
C THR A 372 -19.12 19.37 9.83
N GLU A 373 -20.11 18.49 9.65
CA GLU A 373 -20.99 17.99 10.70
C GLU A 373 -20.35 16.82 11.49
N ILE A 374 -19.29 16.20 10.94
CA ILE A 374 -18.65 15.01 11.51
C ILE A 374 -17.49 15.35 12.45
N GLY A 375 -17.23 16.63 12.72
CA GLY A 375 -16.22 17.07 13.71
C GLY A 375 -14.75 17.03 13.25
N HIS A 376 -14.06 18.10 13.58
CA HIS A 376 -12.66 18.50 13.44
C HIS A 376 -12.13 18.90 12.05
N GLY A 377 -11.90 20.20 11.88
CA GLY A 377 -10.93 20.89 11.01
C GLY A 377 -11.39 21.18 9.57
N GLN A 378 -11.30 22.44 9.19
CA GLN A 378 -11.50 22.90 7.80
C GLN A 378 -10.23 22.71 6.99
N ILE A 379 -10.30 22.44 5.65
CA ILE A 379 -9.46 23.05 4.58
C ILE A 379 -9.44 22.26 3.26
N THR A 380 -8.98 22.91 2.19
CA THR A 380 -9.04 22.60 0.76
C THR A 380 -7.70 22.10 0.16
N GLY A 381 -7.77 21.20 -0.85
CA GLY A 381 -6.74 20.92 -1.86
C GLY A 381 -6.00 19.59 -1.73
N GLY A 382 -5.76 18.85 -2.82
CA GLY A 382 -4.96 17.62 -2.84
C GLY A 382 -4.56 17.14 -4.23
N GLU A 383 -3.39 16.45 -4.35
CA GLU A 383 -2.89 15.74 -5.53
C GLU A 383 -2.29 14.36 -5.19
N PRO A 384 -1.97 13.48 -6.20
CA PRO A 384 -1.75 12.05 -5.98
C PRO A 384 -0.33 11.69 -5.50
N SER A 385 -0.24 10.63 -4.71
CA SER A 385 0.97 10.05 -4.11
C SER A 385 1.27 8.66 -4.63
N GLU A 386 2.53 8.25 -4.56
CA GLU A 386 3.03 6.98 -5.07
C GLU A 386 3.71 6.13 -3.98
N THR A 387 3.45 4.84 -4.05
CA THR A 387 3.94 3.79 -3.13
C THR A 387 4.06 2.51 -3.95
N THR A 388 4.68 1.46 -3.43
CA THR A 388 4.60 0.14 -4.05
C THR A 388 4.25 -0.93 -3.03
N HIS A 389 3.50 -1.93 -3.47
CA HIS A 389 3.13 -3.09 -2.67
C HIS A 389 3.53 -4.38 -3.38
N PHE A 390 3.92 -5.38 -2.59
CA PHE A 390 4.10 -6.74 -3.07
C PHE A 390 3.70 -7.77 -2.02
N THR A 391 3.23 -8.90 -2.51
CA THR A 391 2.81 -10.04 -1.68
C THR A 391 3.58 -11.29 -2.08
N VAL A 392 3.96 -12.10 -1.10
CA VAL A 392 4.64 -13.38 -1.30
C VAL A 392 3.94 -14.47 -0.48
N VAL A 393 3.70 -15.62 -1.11
CA VAL A 393 3.24 -16.85 -0.43
C VAL A 393 4.14 -17.99 -0.86
N ASP A 394 4.76 -18.69 0.11
CA ASP A 394 5.63 -19.83 -0.16
C ASP A 394 4.88 -21.19 -0.14
N ALA A 395 5.63 -22.28 -0.36
CA ALA A 395 5.09 -23.63 -0.40
C ALA A 395 4.52 -24.09 0.97
N ASP A 396 5.11 -23.61 2.05
CA ASP A 396 4.68 -23.94 3.41
C ASP A 396 3.43 -23.16 3.87
N GLY A 397 3.01 -22.14 3.12
CA GLY A 397 1.89 -21.26 3.45
C GLY A 397 2.29 -20.08 4.35
N ASN A 398 3.60 -19.76 4.46
CA ASN A 398 4.01 -18.48 5.03
C ASN A 398 3.62 -17.35 4.07
N VAL A 399 3.15 -16.25 4.62
CA VAL A 399 2.66 -15.09 3.87
C VAL A 399 3.40 -13.84 4.30
N VAL A 400 3.86 -13.07 3.32
CA VAL A 400 4.38 -11.71 3.51
C VAL A 400 3.54 -10.73 2.69
N SER A 401 3.05 -9.67 3.33
CA SER A 401 2.39 -8.52 2.72
C SER A 401 3.23 -7.29 3.03
N ASN A 402 3.86 -6.69 2.03
CA ASN A 402 4.84 -5.62 2.21
C ASN A 402 4.49 -4.39 1.40
N THR A 403 4.36 -3.26 2.09
CA THR A 403 4.18 -1.94 1.46
C THR A 403 5.34 -1.05 1.85
N TYR A 404 6.04 -0.48 0.88
CA TYR A 404 7.16 0.42 1.13
C TYR A 404 7.22 1.53 0.08
N THR A 405 7.94 2.61 0.37
CA THR A 405 7.80 3.85 -0.37
C THR A 405 9.04 4.73 -0.28
N ILE A 406 9.10 5.73 -1.13
CA ILE A 406 9.88 6.97 -0.98
C ILE A 406 8.96 8.20 -0.94
N ASN A 407 7.68 7.98 -0.63
CA ASN A 407 6.55 8.89 -0.56
C ASN A 407 6.05 9.32 -1.95
N ASN A 408 6.57 10.37 -2.56
CA ASN A 408 6.19 10.77 -3.92
C ASN A 408 6.90 9.90 -4.98
N GLY A 409 6.41 9.90 -6.23
CA GLY A 409 7.13 9.24 -7.31
C GLY A 409 8.54 9.84 -7.51
N PHE A 410 9.56 9.00 -7.50
CA PHE A 410 10.97 9.37 -7.44
C PHE A 410 11.39 10.15 -6.15
N GLY A 411 10.59 10.09 -5.10
CA GLY A 411 10.86 10.68 -3.79
C GLY A 411 11.16 12.17 -3.83
N SER A 412 12.18 12.60 -3.09
CA SER A 412 12.68 13.98 -3.06
C SER A 412 13.25 14.49 -4.39
N ALA A 413 13.23 13.67 -5.44
CA ALA A 413 13.94 13.84 -6.70
C ALA A 413 15.48 13.82 -6.59
N VAL A 414 16.05 13.65 -5.41
CA VAL A 414 17.50 13.63 -5.15
C VAL A 414 18.03 12.21 -5.26
N THR A 415 19.01 11.99 -6.12
CA THR A 415 19.86 10.79 -6.13
C THR A 415 21.13 11.06 -5.35
N VAL A 416 21.45 10.23 -4.37
CA VAL A 416 22.66 10.35 -3.56
C VAL A 416 23.90 10.22 -4.45
N LYS A 417 24.74 11.25 -4.46
CA LYS A 417 25.93 11.33 -5.31
C LYS A 417 26.90 10.18 -5.06
N GLY A 418 27.21 9.43 -6.13
CA GLY A 418 28.11 8.26 -6.08
C GLY A 418 27.52 7.02 -5.38
N ALA A 419 26.25 7.07 -4.93
CA ALA A 419 25.54 5.92 -4.39
C ALA A 419 24.40 5.42 -5.32
N GLY A 420 23.83 6.29 -6.14
CA GLY A 420 22.96 5.96 -7.26
C GLY A 420 21.53 5.56 -6.91
N PHE A 421 21.04 5.82 -5.69
CA PHE A 421 19.66 5.58 -5.29
C PHE A 421 18.98 6.90 -4.89
N LEU A 422 17.65 6.94 -5.06
CA LEU A 422 16.81 8.08 -4.70
C LEU A 422 16.56 8.14 -3.19
N LEU A 423 16.54 9.35 -2.65
CA LEU A 423 16.07 9.64 -1.29
C LEU A 423 14.56 9.85 -1.28
N ASN A 424 13.95 9.49 -0.17
CA ASN A 424 12.53 9.73 0.09
C ASN A 424 12.24 11.21 0.34
N ASP A 425 10.97 11.60 0.26
CA ASP A 425 10.43 12.86 0.74
C ASP A 425 9.38 12.64 1.84
N GLU A 426 9.67 11.68 2.71
CA GLU A 426 8.71 11.18 3.71
C GLU A 426 8.44 12.17 4.84
N MET A 427 9.27 13.21 4.98
CA MET A 427 9.02 14.27 5.96
C MET A 427 7.75 15.07 5.67
N ASP A 428 7.22 15.02 4.43
CA ASP A 428 5.95 15.65 4.07
C ASP A 428 4.72 14.96 4.68
N ASP A 429 4.86 13.69 5.07
CA ASP A 429 3.80 12.95 5.75
C ASP A 429 3.57 13.41 7.20
N PHE A 430 4.46 14.22 7.77
CA PHE A 430 4.17 14.96 9.00
C PHE A 430 3.16 16.08 8.78
N ALA A 431 2.46 16.46 9.83
CA ALA A 431 1.73 17.72 9.90
C ALA A 431 2.74 18.87 10.09
N ALA A 432 3.34 19.34 8.97
CA ALA A 432 4.28 20.46 9.01
C ALA A 432 3.62 21.73 9.57
N GLN A 433 2.31 21.91 9.32
CA GLN A 433 1.45 22.91 9.92
C GLN A 433 0.13 22.23 10.33
N PRO A 434 -0.04 21.74 11.58
CA PRO A 434 -1.26 21.06 12.02
C PRO A 434 -2.53 21.85 11.73
N GLY A 435 -3.57 21.11 11.27
CA GLY A 435 -4.82 21.73 10.79
C GLY A 435 -4.76 22.23 9.34
N LYS A 436 -3.59 22.18 8.68
CA LYS A 436 -3.43 22.42 7.23
C LYS A 436 -3.17 21.11 6.49
N PRO A 437 -3.55 20.99 5.21
CA PRO A 437 -3.32 19.78 4.44
C PRO A 437 -1.83 19.62 4.08
N ASN A 438 -1.35 18.36 4.06
CA ASN A 438 -0.10 17.99 3.41
C ASN A 438 -0.30 17.86 1.88
N MET A 439 0.72 17.38 1.14
CA MET A 439 0.62 17.21 -0.32
C MET A 439 -0.51 16.26 -0.76
N PHE A 440 -1.01 15.39 0.12
CA PHE A 440 -2.13 14.47 -0.14
C PHE A 440 -3.51 15.05 0.20
N GLY A 441 -3.57 16.30 0.61
CA GLY A 441 -4.79 16.92 1.11
C GLY A 441 -5.26 16.36 2.46
N LEU A 442 -4.45 15.54 3.13
CA LEU A 442 -4.75 15.02 4.46
C LEU A 442 -4.59 16.12 5.51
N ILE A 443 -5.64 16.35 6.27
CA ILE A 443 -5.56 17.14 7.49
C ILE A 443 -5.11 16.22 8.62
N GLN A 444 -4.15 16.70 9.40
CA GLN A 444 -3.57 15.97 10.52
C GLN A 444 -3.37 16.91 11.72
N GLY A 445 -3.59 16.36 12.91
CA GLY A 445 -3.45 17.08 14.18
C GLY A 445 -2.00 17.13 14.70
N GLU A 446 -1.84 17.72 15.88
CA GLU A 446 -0.56 17.85 16.61
C GLU A 446 0.10 16.47 16.89
N ARG A 447 -0.68 15.40 16.99
CA ARG A 447 -0.14 14.04 17.19
C ARG A 447 0.83 13.62 16.09
N ASN A 448 0.70 14.18 14.88
CA ASN A 448 1.61 13.96 13.75
C ASN A 448 2.51 15.18 13.44
N ALA A 449 2.66 16.14 14.33
CA ALA A 449 3.61 17.25 14.15
C ALA A 449 5.07 16.76 14.06
N VAL A 450 5.91 17.51 13.34
CA VAL A 450 7.34 17.18 13.18
C VAL A 450 8.06 17.20 14.53
N GLN A 451 8.79 16.12 14.82
CA GLN A 451 9.64 16.00 16.00
C GLN A 451 10.83 15.08 15.68
N ALA A 452 12.01 15.39 16.22
CA ALA A 452 13.22 14.59 16.06
C ALA A 452 12.99 13.12 16.46
N ALA A 453 13.54 12.18 15.70
CA ALA A 453 13.44 10.72 15.89
C ALA A 453 12.02 10.12 15.78
N LYS A 454 11.00 10.91 15.50
CA LYS A 454 9.62 10.48 15.29
C LYS A 454 9.42 9.95 13.87
N ARG A 455 8.50 9.02 13.69
CA ARG A 455 8.09 8.49 12.38
C ARG A 455 6.83 9.21 11.90
N PRO A 456 6.78 9.66 10.64
CA PRO A 456 5.59 10.29 10.09
C PRO A 456 4.44 9.27 9.95
N LEU A 457 3.21 9.75 10.15
CA LEU A 457 2.01 8.95 10.01
C LEU A 457 1.86 8.45 8.57
N SER A 458 1.60 7.15 8.41
CA SER A 458 1.39 6.50 7.11
C SER A 458 -0.07 6.10 6.88
N ALA A 459 -0.44 5.90 5.63
CA ALA A 459 -1.68 5.24 5.20
C ALA A 459 -1.44 3.84 4.61
N MET A 460 -0.22 3.34 4.60
CA MET A 460 0.12 2.01 4.08
C MET A 460 -0.61 0.91 4.85
N THR A 461 -1.32 0.03 4.14
CA THR A 461 -2.24 -0.96 4.70
C THR A 461 -1.92 -2.37 4.21
N PRO A 462 -0.68 -2.90 4.40
CA PRO A 462 -0.45 -4.31 4.14
C PRO A 462 -1.37 -5.13 5.01
N THR A 463 -2.12 -6.07 4.41
CA THR A 463 -3.20 -6.80 5.09
C THR A 463 -3.14 -8.28 4.76
N ILE A 464 -3.40 -9.13 5.75
CA ILE A 464 -3.59 -10.57 5.61
C ILE A 464 -4.94 -10.93 6.23
N VAL A 465 -5.80 -11.60 5.47
CA VAL A 465 -7.09 -12.09 5.94
C VAL A 465 -6.99 -13.58 6.17
N LEU A 466 -7.45 -14.02 7.35
CA LEU A 466 -7.46 -15.43 7.73
C LEU A 466 -8.87 -15.99 7.62
N ARG A 467 -8.97 -17.27 7.27
CA ARG A 467 -10.20 -18.05 7.35
C ARG A 467 -10.64 -18.24 8.81
N LYS A 468 -11.84 -18.72 9.00
CA LYS A 468 -12.41 -19.00 10.34
C LYS A 468 -11.61 -20.05 11.14
N ASP A 469 -10.84 -20.88 10.46
CA ASP A 469 -9.92 -21.86 11.08
C ASP A 469 -8.53 -21.27 11.41
N GLY A 470 -8.30 -19.99 11.13
CA GLY A 470 -7.05 -19.28 11.37
C GLY A 470 -5.99 -19.46 10.28
N THR A 471 -6.28 -20.19 9.20
CA THR A 471 -5.36 -20.32 8.06
C THR A 471 -5.40 -19.08 7.16
N PRO A 472 -4.27 -18.68 6.51
CA PRO A 472 -4.28 -17.59 5.55
C PRO A 472 -5.23 -17.84 4.39
N TRP A 473 -6.09 -16.84 4.08
CA TRP A 473 -6.98 -16.87 2.94
C TRP A 473 -6.45 -16.02 1.79
N PHE A 474 -6.24 -14.74 2.05
CA PHE A 474 -5.60 -13.85 1.08
C PHE A 474 -4.80 -12.76 1.75
N ALA A 475 -3.85 -12.22 1.02
CA ALA A 475 -3.09 -11.04 1.41
C ALA A 475 -3.17 -9.99 0.30
N VAL A 476 -3.26 -8.73 0.70
CA VAL A 476 -3.48 -7.59 -0.20
C VAL A 476 -2.84 -6.34 0.38
N GLY A 477 -2.43 -5.45 -0.49
CA GLY A 477 -2.10 -4.08 -0.20
C GLY A 477 -2.07 -3.27 -1.49
N ALA A 478 -1.81 -1.98 -1.37
CA ALA A 478 -1.88 -1.09 -2.51
C ALA A 478 -0.88 0.07 -2.39
N ALA A 479 -0.71 0.79 -3.49
CA ALA A 479 0.02 2.04 -3.65
C ALA A 479 -0.95 3.18 -3.96
N GLY A 480 -0.77 4.38 -3.38
CA GLY A 480 -1.64 5.53 -3.70
C GLY A 480 -1.99 6.44 -2.51
N GLY A 481 -1.07 6.64 -1.55
CA GLY A 481 -1.28 7.49 -0.38
C GLY A 481 -2.51 7.12 0.43
N PRO A 482 -3.38 8.06 0.84
CA PRO A 482 -4.56 7.79 1.65
C PRO A 482 -5.55 6.84 0.96
N ARG A 483 -5.54 6.76 -0.38
CA ARG A 483 -6.38 5.86 -1.19
C ARG A 483 -6.03 4.39 -1.01
N ILE A 484 -4.87 4.08 -0.44
CA ILE A 484 -4.46 2.71 -0.08
C ILE A 484 -5.50 2.08 0.83
N ILE A 485 -5.95 2.79 1.88
CA ILE A 485 -6.95 2.31 2.83
C ILE A 485 -8.24 1.91 2.10
N SER A 486 -8.72 2.79 1.21
CA SER A 486 -9.95 2.56 0.45
C SER A 486 -9.84 1.42 -0.55
N ALA A 487 -8.68 1.25 -1.18
CA ALA A 487 -8.46 0.16 -2.15
C ALA A 487 -8.41 -1.20 -1.45
N VAL A 488 -7.66 -1.31 -0.35
CA VAL A 488 -7.57 -2.55 0.44
C VAL A 488 -8.93 -2.88 1.05
N LEU A 489 -9.62 -1.90 1.66
CA LEU A 489 -10.98 -2.03 2.20
C LEU A 489 -11.95 -2.64 1.17
N GLN A 490 -12.04 -2.02 -0.01
CA GLN A 490 -13.00 -2.45 -1.04
C GLN A 490 -12.62 -3.80 -1.65
N THR A 491 -11.32 -4.13 -1.73
CA THR A 491 -10.89 -5.48 -2.11
C THR A 491 -11.34 -6.52 -1.07
N VAL A 492 -11.19 -6.23 0.23
CA VAL A 492 -11.67 -7.11 1.31
C VAL A 492 -13.18 -7.31 1.23
N ILE A 493 -13.97 -6.23 1.06
CA ILE A 493 -15.44 -6.28 0.90
C ILE A 493 -15.80 -7.10 -0.35
N ASN A 494 -15.15 -6.86 -1.49
CA ASN A 494 -15.46 -7.55 -2.74
C ASN A 494 -15.21 -9.07 -2.66
N VAL A 495 -14.16 -9.50 -1.95
CA VAL A 495 -13.91 -10.93 -1.71
C VAL A 495 -14.95 -11.52 -0.73
N ILE A 496 -15.20 -10.85 0.41
CA ILE A 496 -15.98 -11.42 1.52
C ILE A 496 -17.49 -11.31 1.27
N ASP A 497 -17.96 -10.13 0.86
CA ASP A 497 -19.43 -9.90 0.70
C ASP A 497 -19.92 -10.26 -0.70
N HIS A 498 -19.10 -10.12 -1.73
CA HIS A 498 -19.51 -10.33 -3.12
C HIS A 498 -18.93 -11.59 -3.78
N ASP A 499 -18.25 -12.46 -3.03
CA ASP A 499 -17.65 -13.73 -3.51
C ASP A 499 -16.76 -13.59 -4.76
N MET A 500 -16.15 -12.42 -4.95
CA MET A 500 -15.28 -12.19 -6.08
C MET A 500 -13.96 -12.96 -5.92
N ASN A 501 -13.42 -13.51 -7.02
CA ASN A 501 -12.05 -13.96 -7.01
C ASN A 501 -11.10 -12.75 -6.83
N ILE A 502 -9.85 -13.03 -6.48
CA ILE A 502 -8.92 -11.96 -6.09
C ILE A 502 -8.60 -10.97 -7.22
N GLN A 503 -8.62 -11.40 -8.49
CA GLN A 503 -8.41 -10.51 -9.63
C GLN A 503 -9.63 -9.62 -9.86
N GLN A 504 -10.84 -10.19 -9.82
CA GLN A 504 -12.09 -9.44 -9.91
C GLN A 504 -12.19 -8.39 -8.80
N ALA A 505 -11.82 -8.77 -7.57
CA ALA A 505 -11.86 -7.87 -6.43
C ALA A 505 -10.91 -6.67 -6.58
N LEU A 506 -9.71 -6.89 -7.14
CA LEU A 506 -8.74 -5.83 -7.43
C LEU A 506 -9.16 -4.94 -8.61
N ASP A 507 -9.73 -5.52 -9.67
CA ASP A 507 -10.10 -4.78 -10.88
C ASP A 507 -11.41 -4.01 -10.75
N SER A 508 -12.24 -4.35 -9.74
CA SER A 508 -13.52 -3.68 -9.48
C SER A 508 -13.34 -2.16 -9.30
N PRO A 509 -14.28 -1.35 -9.80
CA PRO A 509 -14.27 0.09 -9.60
C PRO A 509 -14.27 0.46 -8.12
N ARG A 510 -13.57 1.54 -7.79
CA ARG A 510 -13.41 2.03 -6.42
C ARG A 510 -13.91 3.44 -6.27
N VAL A 511 -14.29 3.76 -5.04
CA VAL A 511 -14.57 5.13 -4.58
C VAL A 511 -13.64 5.46 -3.41
N HIS A 512 -13.38 6.76 -3.21
CA HIS A 512 -12.58 7.21 -2.08
C HIS A 512 -13.13 8.52 -1.49
N HIS A 513 -13.19 8.56 -0.18
CA HIS A 513 -13.49 9.76 0.58
C HIS A 513 -12.58 9.83 1.80
N GLN A 514 -11.90 10.95 2.01
CA GLN A 514 -10.93 11.11 3.09
C GLN A 514 -11.33 12.18 4.12
N TRP A 515 -12.65 12.38 4.31
CA TRP A 515 -13.27 13.38 5.16
C TRP A 515 -13.10 14.81 4.59
N MET A 516 -11.89 15.31 4.48
CA MET A 516 -11.55 16.57 3.82
C MET A 516 -10.47 16.35 2.74
N PRO A 517 -10.62 16.99 1.56
CA PRO A 517 -11.80 17.77 1.13
C PRO A 517 -13.09 16.93 1.11
N ASP A 518 -14.26 17.58 1.28
CA ASP A 518 -15.58 16.93 1.29
C ASP A 518 -16.01 16.58 -0.13
N GLU A 519 -15.28 15.65 -0.76
CA GLU A 519 -15.48 15.19 -2.13
C GLU A 519 -15.36 13.67 -2.23
N LEU A 520 -16.28 13.05 -2.98
CA LEU A 520 -16.23 11.65 -3.35
C LEU A 520 -15.42 11.48 -4.64
N LEU A 521 -14.21 10.94 -4.53
CA LEU A 521 -13.42 10.58 -5.69
C LEU A 521 -13.97 9.30 -6.32
N ILE A 522 -14.08 9.30 -7.64
CA ILE A 522 -14.52 8.17 -8.47
C ILE A 522 -13.48 7.88 -9.55
N GLU A 523 -13.45 6.64 -10.02
CA GLU A 523 -12.57 6.25 -11.12
C GLU A 523 -13.19 6.55 -12.49
N PRO A 524 -12.36 6.72 -13.55
CA PRO A 524 -12.86 6.77 -14.92
C PRO A 524 -13.72 5.52 -15.21
N TYR A 525 -14.92 5.73 -15.73
CA TYR A 525 -15.89 4.66 -16.03
C TYR A 525 -16.32 3.81 -14.82
N GLY A 526 -15.97 4.23 -13.59
CA GLY A 526 -16.22 3.46 -12.37
C GLY A 526 -17.68 3.45 -11.91
N LEU A 527 -18.47 4.44 -12.28
CA LEU A 527 -19.89 4.53 -11.95
C LEU A 527 -20.72 4.62 -13.23
N SER A 528 -21.86 3.90 -13.27
CA SER A 528 -22.87 4.12 -14.29
C SER A 528 -23.50 5.51 -14.12
N PRO A 529 -24.04 6.13 -15.19
CA PRO A 529 -24.76 7.39 -15.07
C PRO A 529 -25.90 7.36 -14.06
N ASP A 530 -26.59 6.23 -13.93
CA ASP A 530 -27.70 6.05 -13.00
C ASP A 530 -27.21 5.99 -11.56
N THR A 531 -26.16 5.20 -11.26
CA THR A 531 -25.52 5.14 -9.95
C THR A 531 -25.04 6.52 -9.53
N ARG A 532 -24.43 7.28 -10.46
CA ARG A 532 -23.97 8.64 -10.20
C ARG A 532 -25.11 9.58 -9.82
N LYS A 533 -26.20 9.59 -10.60
CA LYS A 533 -27.39 10.43 -10.31
C LYS A 533 -28.00 10.14 -8.95
N ILE A 534 -28.06 8.85 -8.56
CA ILE A 534 -28.57 8.46 -7.25
C ILE A 534 -27.66 8.97 -6.13
N LEU A 535 -26.34 8.80 -6.25
CA LEU A 535 -25.39 9.34 -5.28
C LEU A 535 -25.47 10.87 -5.15
N GLU A 536 -25.60 11.58 -6.26
CA GLU A 536 -25.81 13.04 -6.29
C GLU A 536 -27.15 13.43 -5.64
N SER A 537 -28.23 12.63 -5.83
CA SER A 537 -29.52 12.86 -5.18
C SER A 537 -29.47 12.64 -3.65
N TYR A 538 -28.57 11.77 -3.16
CA TYR A 538 -28.27 11.65 -1.73
C TYR A 538 -27.42 12.82 -1.18
N GLY A 539 -26.94 13.71 -2.05
CA GLY A 539 -26.11 14.84 -1.68
C GLY A 539 -24.60 14.53 -1.64
N GLN A 540 -24.15 13.39 -2.17
CA GLN A 540 -22.71 13.13 -2.30
C GLN A 540 -22.09 14.09 -3.32
N LYS A 541 -21.05 14.80 -2.91
CA LYS A 541 -20.31 15.74 -3.78
C LYS A 541 -19.27 14.95 -4.58
N ILE A 542 -19.61 14.54 -5.78
CA ILE A 542 -18.70 13.80 -6.65
C ILE A 542 -17.67 14.73 -7.26
N ALA A 543 -16.38 14.39 -7.13
CA ALA A 543 -15.29 15.16 -7.72
C ALA A 543 -15.46 15.33 -9.24
N SER A 544 -15.18 16.52 -9.74
CA SER A 544 -15.37 16.86 -11.16
C SER A 544 -14.44 16.08 -12.09
N LYS A 545 -13.23 15.69 -11.59
CA LYS A 545 -12.21 14.97 -12.35
C LYS A 545 -12.04 13.55 -11.82
N PRO A 546 -12.46 12.52 -12.57
CA PRO A 546 -12.20 11.13 -12.19
C PRO A 546 -10.70 10.85 -12.09
N THR A 547 -10.31 10.01 -11.12
CA THR A 547 -8.91 9.66 -10.89
C THR A 547 -8.78 8.19 -10.48
N ASN A 548 -7.66 7.54 -10.81
CA ASN A 548 -7.39 6.18 -10.35
C ASN A 548 -7.25 6.15 -8.82
N ILE A 549 -7.89 5.16 -8.20
CA ILE A 549 -7.88 5.00 -6.74
C ILE A 549 -6.95 3.85 -6.38
N ALA A 550 -5.68 4.19 -6.18
CA ALA A 550 -4.60 3.28 -5.83
C ALA A 550 -4.30 2.20 -6.90
N ASN A 551 -3.26 1.41 -6.66
CA ASN A 551 -2.83 0.28 -7.47
C ASN A 551 -2.42 -0.85 -6.55
N GLY A 552 -3.13 -1.99 -6.60
CA GLY A 552 -2.98 -3.08 -5.66
C GLY A 552 -2.31 -4.33 -6.23
N THR A 553 -1.72 -5.12 -5.35
CA THR A 553 -1.36 -6.52 -5.63
C THR A 553 -1.88 -7.42 -4.52
N ALA A 554 -2.22 -8.65 -4.86
CA ALA A 554 -2.78 -9.60 -3.90
C ALA A 554 -2.48 -11.05 -4.28
N ILE A 555 -2.49 -11.92 -3.27
CA ILE A 555 -2.45 -13.37 -3.47
C ILE A 555 -3.55 -13.98 -2.60
N MET A 556 -4.38 -14.84 -3.20
CA MET A 556 -5.35 -15.68 -2.50
C MET A 556 -4.90 -17.13 -2.52
N ILE A 557 -5.18 -17.87 -1.47
CA ILE A 557 -5.00 -19.32 -1.40
C ILE A 557 -6.39 -19.93 -1.51
N ASP A 558 -6.65 -20.75 -2.55
CA ASP A 558 -7.95 -21.41 -2.70
C ASP A 558 -8.11 -22.62 -1.74
N GLU A 559 -9.26 -23.25 -1.76
CA GLU A 559 -9.57 -24.40 -0.90
C GLU A 559 -8.70 -25.64 -1.20
N LYS A 560 -8.10 -25.70 -2.37
CA LYS A 560 -7.17 -26.76 -2.80
C LYS A 560 -5.71 -26.42 -2.50
N GLY A 561 -5.46 -25.26 -1.87
CA GLY A 561 -4.13 -24.77 -1.58
C GLY A 561 -3.39 -24.15 -2.78
N ILE A 562 -4.07 -23.91 -3.91
CA ILE A 562 -3.48 -23.21 -5.05
C ILE A 562 -3.39 -21.72 -4.75
N ARG A 563 -2.24 -21.11 -5.04
CA ARG A 563 -2.00 -19.68 -4.88
C ARG A 563 -2.48 -18.97 -6.15
N LEU A 564 -3.35 -18.00 -5.97
CA LEU A 564 -3.97 -17.20 -7.03
C LEU A 564 -3.39 -15.79 -6.93
N GLY A 565 -2.45 -15.45 -7.79
CA GLY A 565 -1.80 -14.15 -7.82
C GLY A 565 -2.55 -13.15 -8.71
N ALA A 566 -2.74 -11.94 -8.21
CA ALA A 566 -3.44 -10.88 -8.91
C ALA A 566 -2.68 -9.56 -8.81
N VAL A 567 -2.71 -8.81 -9.91
CA VAL A 567 -2.16 -7.46 -10.01
C VAL A 567 -3.20 -6.57 -10.68
N ASP A 568 -3.38 -5.41 -10.10
CA ASP A 568 -4.33 -4.40 -10.53
C ASP A 568 -4.09 -3.96 -11.98
N SER A 569 -5.15 -3.94 -12.78
CA SER A 569 -5.09 -3.48 -14.19
C SER A 569 -4.79 -1.99 -14.35
N ARG A 570 -4.87 -1.19 -13.28
CA ARG A 570 -4.48 0.23 -13.26
C ARG A 570 -2.97 0.43 -13.31
N GLY A 571 -2.20 -0.59 -12.96
CA GLY A 571 -0.73 -0.60 -12.93
C GLY A 571 -0.10 -1.53 -13.95
N ALA A 572 1.23 -1.60 -13.92
CA ALA A 572 2.05 -2.43 -14.82
C ALA A 572 2.80 -3.51 -14.04
N GLY A 573 2.13 -4.21 -13.15
CA GLY A 573 2.73 -5.27 -12.37
C GLY A 573 2.62 -6.65 -12.99
N GLY A 574 3.24 -7.64 -12.34
CA GLY A 574 3.15 -9.04 -12.71
C GLY A 574 3.05 -9.96 -11.50
N ALA A 575 2.17 -10.97 -11.59
CA ALA A 575 2.15 -12.09 -10.67
C ALA A 575 2.85 -13.29 -11.34
N VAL A 576 3.74 -13.96 -10.60
CA VAL A 576 4.46 -15.15 -11.07
C VAL A 576 4.31 -16.25 -10.03
N GLY A 577 3.97 -17.45 -10.48
CA GLY A 577 3.80 -18.64 -9.64
C GLY A 577 4.51 -19.87 -10.22
N TYR A 578 4.68 -20.91 -9.40
CA TYR A 578 5.23 -22.19 -9.84
C TYR A 578 4.62 -23.37 -9.09
#